data_305b941bc28b4c7b0d0c56227490a780
#
_entry.id   305b941bc28b4c7b0d0c56227490a780
#
_cell.length_a   1.000
_cell.length_b   1.000
_cell.length_c   1.000
_cell.angle_alpha   90.00
_cell.angle_beta   90.00
_cell.angle_gamma   90.00
#
_symmetry.space_group_name_H-M   'P 1'
#
loop_
_entity.id
_entity.type
_entity.pdbx_description
1 polymer ?
#
loop_
_entity_poly.entity_id
_entity_poly.type
_entity_poly.pdbx_seq_one_letter_code
_entity_poly.pdbx_strand_id
1 'polypeptide(L)'
;MGVTSGWVGSSAKSETGEQWMGAAGTKLGLSKPFMMSQMVGRTMGCKIATEYYKWKSSDKVDNWGAVGADWPLEEKSKGTITNAASCGSGRLVGAVVTLSHFLTNSTPTAAVYLAGGKAGNITVNVGGATQTMIYQGVVSGFQYYWSGSVSSAFVEAIKKTGVPQDLKIS
;
A
#
# COMPACT_ATOMS: atom_id res chain seq x y z
N MET A 1 7.55 -5.89 11.96
CA MET A 1 8.87 -6.02 12.64
C MET A 1 9.81 -6.75 11.71
N GLY A 2 11.10 -6.45 11.69
CA GLY A 2 12.04 -7.18 10.82
C GLY A 2 12.69 -8.37 11.52
N VAL A 3 13.39 -9.18 10.76
CA VAL A 3 14.16 -10.33 11.30
C VAL A 3 15.30 -9.80 12.19
N THR A 4 15.35 -10.24 13.44
CA THR A 4 16.34 -9.79 14.42
C THR A 4 17.61 -10.64 14.40
N SER A 5 18.71 -10.11 14.94
CA SER A 5 20.02 -10.80 15.00
C SER A 5 20.12 -11.90 16.06
N GLY A 6 19.14 -12.04 16.96
CA GLY A 6 19.13 -13.08 17.98
C GLY A 6 18.78 -14.45 17.39
N TRP A 7 17.62 -14.99 17.69
CA TRP A 7 17.11 -16.22 17.09
C TRP A 7 16.55 -15.98 15.69
N VAL A 8 17.42 -15.89 14.69
CA VAL A 8 17.04 -15.57 13.30
C VAL A 8 15.93 -16.49 12.78
N GLY A 9 15.95 -17.77 13.12
CA GLY A 9 14.94 -18.74 12.68
C GLY A 9 13.53 -18.40 13.17
N SER A 10 13.37 -18.11 14.46
CA SER A 10 12.04 -17.78 15.02
C SER A 10 11.58 -16.40 14.60
N SER A 11 12.45 -15.40 14.50
CA SER A 11 12.07 -14.08 14.02
C SER A 11 11.74 -14.07 12.53
N ALA A 12 12.45 -14.88 11.70
CA ALA A 12 12.10 -15.06 10.30
C ALA A 12 10.74 -15.76 10.14
N LYS A 13 10.44 -16.78 10.96
CA LYS A 13 9.12 -17.43 10.99
C LYS A 13 8.02 -16.46 11.39
N SER A 14 8.25 -15.65 12.42
CA SER A 14 7.30 -14.64 12.86
C SER A 14 7.03 -13.58 11.78
N GLU A 15 8.06 -13.17 11.04
CA GLU A 15 7.95 -12.18 9.96
C GLU A 15 7.26 -12.73 8.72
N THR A 16 7.60 -13.97 8.31
CA THR A 16 7.17 -14.53 7.01
C THR A 16 6.04 -15.54 7.10
N GLY A 17 5.77 -16.09 8.28
CA GLY A 17 4.87 -17.23 8.49
C GLY A 17 5.45 -18.56 8.00
N GLU A 18 6.66 -18.60 7.44
CA GLU A 18 7.27 -19.80 6.88
C GLU A 18 8.05 -20.59 7.92
N GLN A 19 7.80 -21.90 7.97
CA GLN A 19 8.50 -22.81 8.87
C GLN A 19 9.91 -23.16 8.39
N TRP A 20 10.13 -23.13 7.07
CA TRP A 20 11.40 -23.51 6.46
C TRP A 20 12.21 -22.28 6.06
N MET A 21 13.46 -22.23 6.51
CA MET A 21 14.37 -21.09 6.27
C MET A 21 14.54 -20.75 4.79
N GLY A 22 14.56 -21.74 3.91
CA GLY A 22 14.65 -21.52 2.48
C GLY A 22 13.45 -20.77 1.90
N ALA A 23 12.24 -21.09 2.34
CA ALA A 23 11.02 -20.39 1.93
C ALA A 23 10.96 -18.99 2.55
N ALA A 24 11.31 -18.86 3.85
CA ALA A 24 11.38 -17.58 4.53
C ALA A 24 12.35 -16.60 3.85
N GLY A 25 13.57 -17.05 3.52
CA GLY A 25 14.55 -16.24 2.81
C GLY A 25 14.08 -15.79 1.42
N THR A 26 13.43 -16.67 0.67
CA THR A 26 12.86 -16.33 -0.63
C THR A 26 11.76 -15.27 -0.50
N LYS A 27 10.87 -15.38 0.50
CA LYS A 27 9.86 -14.35 0.80
C LYS A 27 10.48 -13.00 1.20
N LEU A 28 11.64 -13.03 1.85
CA LEU A 28 12.41 -11.84 2.20
C LEU A 28 13.28 -11.31 1.03
N GLY A 29 13.10 -11.85 -0.17
CA GLY A 29 13.77 -11.40 -1.39
C GLY A 29 15.24 -11.84 -1.51
N LEU A 30 15.61 -12.96 -0.89
CA LEU A 30 16.95 -13.56 -1.00
C LEU A 30 16.96 -14.64 -2.08
N SER A 31 17.95 -14.61 -2.96
CA SER A 31 18.23 -15.69 -3.91
C SER A 31 19.03 -16.81 -3.25
N LYS A 32 18.71 -18.06 -3.55
CA LYS A 32 19.46 -19.22 -3.03
C LYS A 32 20.76 -19.44 -3.81
N PRO A 33 21.87 -19.88 -3.15
CA PRO A 33 22.01 -20.06 -1.70
C PRO A 33 22.18 -18.73 -0.95
N PHE A 34 21.69 -18.65 0.30
CA PHE A 34 21.89 -17.48 1.17
C PHE A 34 22.23 -17.90 2.60
N MET A 35 22.88 -17.01 3.36
CA MET A 35 23.16 -17.20 4.79
C MET A 35 22.03 -16.60 5.64
N MET A 36 21.77 -17.20 6.81
CA MET A 36 20.76 -16.69 7.76
C MET A 36 21.01 -15.24 8.18
N SER A 37 22.27 -14.81 8.29
CA SER A 37 22.64 -13.43 8.59
C SER A 37 22.11 -12.42 7.57
N GLN A 38 21.95 -12.82 6.31
CA GLN A 38 21.38 -11.97 5.26
C GLN A 38 19.87 -11.70 5.44
N MET A 39 19.19 -12.46 6.31
CA MET A 39 17.79 -12.23 6.65
C MET A 39 17.61 -11.14 7.71
N VAL A 40 18.67 -10.88 8.51
CA VAL A 40 18.62 -9.87 9.58
C VAL A 40 18.30 -8.49 9.01
N GLY A 41 17.37 -7.79 9.63
CA GLY A 41 16.88 -6.48 9.20
C GLY A 41 15.90 -6.49 8.02
N ARG A 42 15.70 -7.65 7.39
CA ARG A 42 14.72 -7.75 6.30
C ARG A 42 13.29 -7.85 6.82
N THR A 43 12.39 -7.23 6.10
CA THR A 43 10.94 -7.27 6.30
C THR A 43 10.27 -7.72 5.02
N MET A 44 9.11 -8.35 5.14
CA MET A 44 8.23 -8.47 3.97
C MET A 44 7.73 -7.07 3.61
N GLY A 45 7.93 -6.66 2.36
CA GLY A 45 7.46 -5.37 1.88
C GLY A 45 5.94 -5.23 1.98
N CYS A 46 5.46 -4.00 2.09
CA CYS A 46 4.05 -3.70 1.96
C CYS A 46 3.57 -4.01 0.54
N LYS A 47 2.44 -4.70 0.44
CA LYS A 47 1.79 -4.98 -0.85
C LYS A 47 0.35 -4.51 -0.85
N ILE A 48 -0.09 -4.06 -2.01
CA ILE A 48 -1.46 -3.69 -2.28
C ILE A 48 -1.99 -4.52 -3.47
N ALA A 49 -3.13 -5.17 -3.28
CA ALA A 49 -3.91 -5.75 -4.35
C ALA A 49 -5.21 -4.96 -4.44
N THR A 50 -5.34 -4.18 -5.49
CA THR A 50 -6.45 -3.25 -5.67
C THR A 50 -7.66 -3.93 -6.28
N GLU A 51 -8.85 -3.40 -6.04
CA GLU A 51 -10.06 -3.77 -6.73
C GLU A 51 -10.83 -2.55 -7.22
N TYR A 52 -11.67 -2.79 -8.23
CA TYR A 52 -12.62 -1.80 -8.74
C TYR A 52 -13.88 -1.80 -7.88
N TYR A 53 -14.40 -0.62 -7.58
CA TYR A 53 -15.71 -0.46 -6.96
C TYR A 53 -16.38 0.85 -7.37
N LYS A 54 -17.69 0.85 -7.40
CA LYS A 54 -18.49 2.06 -7.64
C LYS A 54 -18.88 2.73 -6.33
N TRP A 55 -18.96 4.03 -6.34
CA TRP A 55 -19.51 4.80 -5.23
C TRP A 55 -21.04 4.60 -5.19
N LYS A 56 -21.59 4.21 -4.02
CA LYS A 56 -23.01 3.88 -3.84
C LYS A 56 -23.97 4.97 -4.32
N SER A 57 -23.59 6.23 -4.22
CA SER A 57 -24.44 7.39 -4.53
C SER A 57 -24.30 7.87 -5.97
N SER A 58 -23.42 7.32 -6.79
CA SER A 58 -23.16 7.85 -8.13
C SER A 58 -22.60 6.80 -9.08
N ASP A 59 -23.35 6.49 -10.14
CA ASP A 59 -22.86 5.70 -11.27
C ASP A 59 -21.76 6.40 -12.09
N LYS A 60 -21.46 7.65 -11.75
CA LYS A 60 -20.52 8.52 -12.48
C LYS A 60 -19.14 8.59 -11.86
N VAL A 61 -18.87 7.80 -10.82
CA VAL A 61 -17.57 7.77 -10.14
C VAL A 61 -17.06 6.35 -10.06
N ASP A 62 -15.94 6.11 -10.72
CA ASP A 62 -15.23 4.84 -10.66
C ASP A 62 -14.04 4.95 -9.70
N ASN A 63 -13.86 3.94 -8.87
CA ASN A 63 -12.77 3.88 -7.91
C ASN A 63 -11.98 2.58 -8.07
N TRP A 64 -10.67 2.68 -7.88
CA TRP A 64 -9.77 1.54 -7.77
C TRP A 64 -8.90 1.72 -6.53
N GLY A 65 -8.78 0.69 -5.73
CA GLY A 65 -7.94 0.79 -4.55
C GLY A 65 -8.05 -0.41 -3.62
N ALA A 66 -7.40 -0.29 -2.49
CA ALA A 66 -7.53 -1.19 -1.37
C ALA A 66 -7.62 -0.39 -0.08
N VAL A 67 -8.51 -0.81 0.81
CA VAL A 67 -8.74 -0.15 2.10
C VAL A 67 -8.76 -1.20 3.21
N GLY A 68 -8.14 -0.86 4.33
CA GLY A 68 -8.17 -1.69 5.54
C GLY A 68 -9.47 -1.54 6.32
N ALA A 69 -9.58 -2.32 7.40
CA ALA A 69 -10.75 -2.29 8.28
C ALA A 69 -11.01 -0.91 8.91
N ASP A 70 -9.95 -0.14 9.13
CA ASP A 70 -10.00 1.18 9.77
C ASP A 70 -10.28 2.32 8.76
N TRP A 71 -10.64 2.01 7.51
CA TRP A 71 -10.93 3.02 6.50
C TRP A 71 -12.06 3.94 6.94
N PRO A 72 -11.86 5.29 6.94
CA PRO A 72 -12.78 6.22 7.57
C PRO A 72 -14.06 6.52 6.78
N LEU A 73 -14.12 6.09 5.52
CA LEU A 73 -15.28 6.31 4.66
C LEU A 73 -16.19 5.08 4.66
N GLU A 74 -17.49 5.28 4.44
CA GLU A 74 -18.49 4.20 4.46
C GLU A 74 -18.27 3.15 3.38
N GLU A 75 -17.70 3.53 2.26
CA GLU A 75 -17.50 2.64 1.12
C GLU A 75 -16.16 1.93 1.21
N LYS A 76 -16.23 0.60 1.23
CA LYS A 76 -15.07 -0.27 1.38
C LYS A 76 -14.76 -0.95 0.04
N SER A 77 -13.56 -0.73 -0.45
CA SER A 77 -12.98 -1.56 -1.49
C SER A 77 -12.75 -2.98 -0.96
N LYS A 78 -12.89 -3.98 -1.82
CA LYS A 78 -12.55 -5.38 -1.52
C LYS A 78 -11.06 -5.68 -1.69
N GLY A 79 -10.27 -4.71 -2.15
CA GLY A 79 -8.84 -4.84 -2.27
C GLY A 79 -8.15 -5.15 -0.93
N THR A 80 -6.98 -5.72 -0.98
CA THR A 80 -6.24 -6.14 0.21
C THR A 80 -4.93 -5.39 0.38
N ILE A 81 -4.59 -5.12 1.64
CA ILE A 81 -3.29 -4.56 2.04
C ILE A 81 -2.58 -5.59 2.89
N THR A 82 -1.38 -5.99 2.47
CA THR A 82 -0.55 -6.94 3.21
C THR A 82 0.65 -6.19 3.80
N ASN A 83 0.98 -6.44 5.06
CA ASN A 83 2.07 -5.79 5.79
C ASN A 83 1.97 -4.25 5.80
N ALA A 84 0.80 -3.74 6.08
CA ALA A 84 0.49 -2.31 6.08
C ALA A 84 1.45 -1.45 6.92
N ALA A 85 2.06 -2.00 7.97
CA ALA A 85 3.06 -1.33 8.80
C ALA A 85 4.44 -1.20 8.13
N SER A 86 4.69 -1.94 7.06
CA SER A 86 5.98 -1.98 6.33
C SER A 86 5.96 -1.10 5.07
N CYS A 87 4.95 -0.26 4.89
CA CYS A 87 4.84 0.62 3.72
C CYS A 87 5.81 1.80 3.73
N GLY A 88 6.40 2.16 4.87
CA GLY A 88 7.33 3.28 5.04
C GLY A 88 6.82 4.32 6.05
N SER A 89 6.40 5.48 5.61
CA SER A 89 6.01 6.61 6.49
C SER A 89 4.65 6.44 7.17
N GLY A 90 4.51 5.45 8.06
CA GLY A 90 3.28 5.13 8.78
C GLY A 90 2.60 3.85 8.27
N ARG A 91 1.59 3.38 9.00
CA ARG A 91 0.79 2.21 8.62
C ARG A 91 -0.26 2.61 7.60
N LEU A 92 -0.26 1.97 6.44
CA LEU A 92 -1.25 2.22 5.40
C LEU A 92 -2.65 1.79 5.86
N VAL A 93 -3.60 2.70 5.81
CA VAL A 93 -5.03 2.44 6.06
C VAL A 93 -5.77 2.22 4.75
N GLY A 94 -5.38 2.92 3.70
CA GLY A 94 -5.90 2.70 2.37
C GLY A 94 -5.30 3.62 1.32
N ALA A 95 -5.37 3.19 0.06
CA ALA A 95 -5.02 3.96 -1.12
C ALA A 95 -6.06 3.74 -2.21
N VAL A 96 -6.60 4.83 -2.73
CA VAL A 96 -7.68 4.82 -3.72
C VAL A 96 -7.38 5.82 -4.83
N VAL A 97 -7.61 5.43 -6.09
CA VAL A 97 -7.69 6.33 -7.24
C VAL A 97 -9.15 6.44 -7.67
N THR A 98 -9.60 7.66 -7.87
CA THR A 98 -10.97 8.00 -8.27
C THR A 98 -10.96 8.67 -9.62
N LEU A 99 -11.82 8.21 -10.52
CA LEU A 99 -12.14 8.84 -11.79
C LEU A 99 -13.60 9.27 -11.77
N SER A 100 -13.83 10.58 -11.83
CA SER A 100 -15.18 11.15 -11.91
C SER A 100 -15.55 11.38 -13.38
N HIS A 101 -16.71 10.90 -13.79
CA HIS A 101 -17.27 11.11 -15.14
C HIS A 101 -18.24 12.29 -15.20
N PHE A 102 -18.29 13.12 -14.16
CA PHE A 102 -19.15 14.31 -14.16
C PHE A 102 -18.74 15.39 -15.17
N LEU A 103 -17.47 15.39 -15.54
CA LEU A 103 -16.89 16.34 -16.49
C LEU A 103 -16.26 15.58 -17.65
N THR A 104 -16.40 16.08 -18.85
CA THR A 104 -15.86 15.48 -20.09
C THR A 104 -14.33 15.29 -20.10
N ASN A 105 -13.61 15.92 -19.15
CA ASN A 105 -12.17 15.85 -18.99
C ASN A 105 -11.78 15.68 -17.51
N SER A 106 -12.45 14.75 -16.79
CA SER A 106 -12.11 14.55 -15.38
C SER A 106 -10.71 13.95 -15.22
N THR A 107 -9.85 14.72 -14.57
CA THR A 107 -8.52 14.25 -14.19
C THR A 107 -8.66 13.24 -13.04
N PRO A 108 -8.00 12.08 -13.09
CA PRO A 108 -7.99 11.14 -11.97
C PRO A 108 -7.42 11.79 -10.71
N THR A 109 -8.04 11.52 -9.59
CA THR A 109 -7.56 11.93 -8.27
C THR A 109 -7.11 10.72 -7.47
N ALA A 110 -6.25 10.92 -6.48
CA ALA A 110 -5.82 9.85 -5.58
C ALA A 110 -5.90 10.30 -4.12
N ALA A 111 -6.26 9.37 -3.26
CA ALA A 111 -6.33 9.56 -1.81
C ALA A 111 -5.55 8.45 -1.09
N VAL A 112 -4.79 8.81 -0.07
CA VAL A 112 -4.07 7.88 0.82
C VAL A 112 -4.30 8.29 2.26
N TYR A 113 -4.56 7.30 3.11
CA TYR A 113 -4.68 7.48 4.55
C TYR A 113 -3.63 6.65 5.28
N LEU A 114 -2.93 7.27 6.23
CA LEU A 114 -1.91 6.65 7.06
C LEU A 114 -2.23 6.80 8.55
N ALA A 115 -2.06 5.75 9.31
CA ALA A 115 -2.02 5.83 10.76
C ALA A 115 -0.58 6.07 11.20
N GLY A 116 -0.34 7.16 11.96
CA GLY A 116 1.00 7.54 12.41
C GLY A 116 1.91 8.06 11.29
N GLY A 117 1.33 8.59 10.21
CA GLY A 117 2.08 9.24 9.14
C GLY A 117 2.66 10.60 9.58
N LYS A 118 3.58 11.14 8.80
CA LYS A 118 4.19 12.47 9.04
C LYS A 118 3.33 13.59 8.45
N ALA A 119 3.37 14.75 9.05
CA ALA A 119 2.90 15.98 8.41
C ALA A 119 3.87 16.36 7.26
N GLY A 120 3.32 16.70 6.09
CA GLY A 120 4.10 17.01 4.89
C GLY A 120 3.81 16.05 3.75
N ASN A 121 4.21 16.44 2.55
CA ASN A 121 3.95 15.63 1.36
C ASN A 121 4.69 14.29 1.42
N ILE A 122 4.09 13.28 0.79
CA ILE A 122 4.66 11.96 0.66
C ILE A 122 4.77 11.57 -0.82
N THR A 123 5.66 10.64 -1.11
CA THR A 123 5.72 9.97 -2.41
C THR A 123 5.24 8.53 -2.23
N VAL A 124 4.25 8.14 -3.02
CA VAL A 124 3.71 6.78 -3.05
C VAL A 124 4.20 6.10 -4.32
N ASN A 125 4.79 4.92 -4.17
CA ASN A 125 5.19 4.07 -5.28
C ASN A 125 4.35 2.79 -5.25
N VAL A 126 3.71 2.47 -6.35
CA VAL A 126 2.93 1.22 -6.53
C VAL A 126 3.43 0.54 -7.78
N GLY A 127 3.98 -0.66 -7.65
CA GLY A 127 4.46 -1.45 -8.78
C GLY A 127 5.49 -0.72 -9.67
N GLY A 128 6.28 0.19 -9.10
CA GLY A 128 7.25 1.03 -9.81
C GLY A 128 6.74 2.40 -10.26
N ALA A 129 5.43 2.62 -10.32
CA ALA A 129 4.85 3.92 -10.63
C ALA A 129 4.79 4.81 -9.39
N THR A 130 5.21 6.07 -9.52
CA THR A 130 5.28 7.03 -8.40
C THR A 130 4.27 8.16 -8.55
N GLN A 131 3.73 8.60 -7.40
CA GLN A 131 2.85 9.77 -7.30
C GLN A 131 3.16 10.54 -6.02
N THR A 132 3.35 11.85 -6.15
CA THR A 132 3.42 12.75 -5.00
C THR A 132 2.01 13.06 -4.50
N MET A 133 1.82 12.91 -3.19
CA MET A 133 0.57 13.17 -2.50
C MET A 133 0.76 14.34 -1.54
N ILE A 134 -0.16 15.28 -1.57
CA ILE A 134 -0.14 16.51 -0.77
C ILE A 134 -0.85 16.24 0.56
N TYR A 135 -0.20 16.58 1.66
CA TYR A 135 -0.80 16.46 2.99
C TYR A 135 -1.99 17.42 3.16
N GLN A 136 -3.12 16.90 3.58
CA GLN A 136 -4.38 17.64 3.75
C GLN A 136 -4.82 17.77 5.21
N GLY A 137 -4.02 17.24 6.15
CA GLY A 137 -4.38 17.24 7.56
C GLY A 137 -4.77 15.87 8.09
N VAL A 138 -5.52 15.86 9.18
CA VAL A 138 -5.99 14.64 9.86
C VAL A 138 -7.50 14.50 9.65
N VAL A 139 -7.93 13.36 9.17
CA VAL A 139 -9.34 13.01 8.98
C VAL A 139 -9.61 11.71 9.73
N SER A 140 -10.60 11.72 10.62
CA SER A 140 -10.98 10.56 11.45
C SER A 140 -9.80 9.89 12.20
N GLY A 141 -8.82 10.69 12.63
CA GLY A 141 -7.64 10.19 13.35
C GLY A 141 -6.50 9.69 12.46
N PHE A 142 -6.64 9.75 11.14
CA PHE A 142 -5.62 9.33 10.18
C PHE A 142 -5.07 10.52 9.40
N GLN A 143 -3.79 10.52 9.08
CA GLN A 143 -3.19 11.48 8.15
C GLN A 143 -3.75 11.23 6.75
N TYR A 144 -4.29 12.28 6.17
CA TYR A 144 -4.91 12.28 4.85
C TYR A 144 -4.00 12.99 3.84
N TYR A 145 -3.78 12.34 2.71
CA TYR A 145 -3.00 12.83 1.60
C TYR A 145 -3.80 12.71 0.33
N TRP A 146 -3.72 13.72 -0.52
CA TRP A 146 -4.49 13.80 -1.74
C TRP A 146 -3.67 14.32 -2.92
N SER A 147 -4.04 13.90 -4.13
CA SER A 147 -3.53 14.45 -5.39
C SER A 147 -4.69 14.70 -6.34
N GLY A 148 -4.83 15.93 -6.81
CA GLY A 148 -5.83 16.33 -7.80
C GLY A 148 -5.43 16.05 -9.25
N SER A 149 -4.21 15.59 -9.48
CA SER A 149 -3.69 15.21 -10.79
C SER A 149 -2.79 13.99 -10.63
N VAL A 150 -3.24 12.86 -11.14
CA VAL A 150 -2.54 11.58 -11.01
C VAL A 150 -1.96 11.18 -12.36
N SER A 151 -0.69 10.78 -12.36
CA SER A 151 0.00 10.35 -13.57
C SER A 151 -0.66 9.08 -14.16
N SER A 152 -0.69 8.98 -15.48
CA SER A 152 -1.25 7.81 -16.17
C SER A 152 -0.60 6.50 -15.72
N ALA A 153 0.72 6.50 -15.50
CA ALA A 153 1.45 5.33 -15.03
C ALA A 153 0.97 4.86 -13.65
N PHE A 154 0.69 5.79 -12.72
CA PHE A 154 0.17 5.45 -11.41
C PHE A 154 -1.28 4.95 -11.49
N VAL A 155 -2.12 5.56 -12.31
CA VAL A 155 -3.50 5.11 -12.57
C VAL A 155 -3.49 3.67 -13.09
N GLU A 156 -2.66 3.37 -14.09
CA GLU A 156 -2.56 2.02 -14.66
C GLU A 156 -2.02 1.00 -13.65
N ALA A 157 -1.09 1.39 -12.77
CA ALA A 157 -0.63 0.54 -11.69
C ALA A 157 -1.78 0.19 -10.72
N ILE A 158 -2.54 1.19 -10.27
CA ILE A 158 -3.68 0.98 -9.36
C ILE A 158 -4.81 0.18 -10.02
N LYS A 159 -5.02 0.33 -11.33
CA LYS A 159 -6.04 -0.42 -12.09
C LYS A 159 -5.72 -1.90 -12.30
N LYS A 160 -4.53 -2.37 -11.99
CA LYS A 160 -4.17 -3.80 -12.05
C LYS A 160 -4.85 -4.58 -10.92
N THR A 161 -6.16 -4.75 -11.01
CA THR A 161 -6.99 -5.36 -9.97
C THR A 161 -6.62 -6.82 -9.71
N GLY A 162 -6.68 -7.22 -8.42
CA GLY A 162 -6.41 -8.58 -7.98
C GLY A 162 -4.93 -9.00 -7.99
N VAL A 163 -4.03 -8.16 -8.52
CA VAL A 163 -2.60 -8.47 -8.58
C VAL A 163 -1.87 -7.78 -7.43
N PRO A 164 -1.25 -8.51 -6.50
CA PRO A 164 -0.46 -7.91 -5.43
C PRO A 164 0.76 -7.17 -6.00
N GLN A 165 0.84 -5.88 -5.73
CA GLN A 165 1.95 -5.01 -6.16
C GLN A 165 2.70 -4.50 -4.93
N ASP A 166 4.02 -4.31 -5.08
CA ASP A 166 4.81 -3.67 -4.03
C ASP A 166 4.36 -2.22 -3.87
N LEU A 167 4.16 -1.80 -2.61
CA LEU A 167 3.83 -0.43 -2.26
C LEU A 167 4.89 0.12 -1.30
N LYS A 168 5.35 1.33 -1.57
CA LYS A 168 6.33 2.04 -0.76
C LYS A 168 5.94 3.50 -0.61
N ILE A 169 6.06 4.02 0.62
CA ILE A 169 5.75 5.41 0.97
C ILE A 169 7.00 6.05 1.59
N SER A 170 7.41 7.19 1.07
CA SER A 170 8.58 7.95 1.53
C SER A 170 8.25 9.42 1.79
#